data_dc5a539f6cd314bc9c66be2d656ae3a4
#
_entry.id   dc5a539f6cd314bc9c66be2d656ae3a4
#
_cell.length_a   1.000
_cell.length_b   1.000
_cell.length_c   1.000
_cell.angle_alpha   90.00
_cell.angle_beta   90.00
_cell.angle_gamma   90.00
#
_symmetry.space_group_name_H-M   'P 1'
#
loop_
_entity.id
_entity.type
_entity.pdbx_description
1 polymer ?
#
loop_
_entity_poly.entity_id
_entity_poly.type
_entity_poly.pdbx_seq_one_letter_code
_entity_poly.pdbx_strand_id
1 'polypeptide(L)'
;ATKIVETLKEAAPDVFAGNVAYAQVTAAQLIPQYADVLRAAIPELEEAVFEGINFNFLGIDLGGIPSWKFWAWEAFTWANVGAALIPLISAGSQVLQMWVSQQTNNSVVTDEKGIQDKETAEKSQANQTSKMMMWTMPIMSLVIGFTVSAGLSLYWFIGGVYSMVSDFFMTKHYRKIYDAEDAERLKRHMAQEALEAEKERIRAEKRAAN
;
A
#
# COMPACT_ATOMS: atom_id res chain seq x y z
N ALA A 1 19.02 -19.60 14.30
CA ALA A 1 17.55 -19.59 14.12
C ALA A 1 17.00 -21.01 13.91
N THR A 2 17.52 -21.79 12.96
CA THR A 2 16.98 -23.13 12.61
C THR A 2 16.98 -24.09 13.80
N LYS A 3 18.09 -24.18 14.53
CA LYS A 3 18.19 -25.04 15.72
C LYS A 3 17.17 -24.67 16.82
N ILE A 4 16.91 -23.38 17.05
CA ILE A 4 15.91 -22.90 18.02
C ILE A 4 14.52 -23.39 17.63
N VAL A 5 14.15 -23.23 16.36
CA VAL A 5 12.86 -23.67 15.81
C VAL A 5 12.69 -25.19 15.94
N GLU A 6 13.74 -25.97 15.65
CA GLU A 6 13.71 -27.44 15.77
C GLU A 6 13.53 -27.86 17.23
N THR A 7 14.32 -27.31 18.15
CA THR A 7 14.21 -27.60 19.58
C THR A 7 12.81 -27.25 20.12
N LEU A 8 12.25 -26.10 19.69
CA LEU A 8 10.92 -25.68 20.14
C LEU A 8 9.80 -26.53 19.49
N LYS A 9 9.98 -27.02 18.27
CA LYS A 9 9.05 -27.97 17.65
C LYS A 9 8.98 -29.30 18.40
N GLU A 10 10.13 -29.77 18.92
CA GLU A 10 10.17 -30.97 19.76
C GLU A 10 9.53 -30.74 21.14
N ALA A 11 9.74 -29.55 21.73
CA ALA A 11 9.21 -29.22 23.04
C ALA A 11 7.71 -28.85 23.04
N ALA A 12 7.21 -28.31 21.95
CA ALA A 12 5.82 -27.84 21.80
C ALA A 12 5.23 -28.20 20.43
N PRO A 13 5.09 -29.48 20.06
CA PRO A 13 4.66 -29.90 18.73
C PRO A 13 3.27 -29.37 18.35
N ASP A 14 2.36 -29.29 19.30
CA ASP A 14 0.98 -28.83 19.06
C ASP A 14 0.91 -27.39 18.56
N VAL A 15 1.79 -26.52 19.01
CA VAL A 15 1.82 -25.10 18.63
C VAL A 15 2.28 -24.95 17.16
N PHE A 16 3.15 -25.84 16.70
CA PHE A 16 3.67 -25.83 15.33
C PHE A 16 2.85 -26.67 14.34
N ALA A 17 1.86 -27.44 14.79
CA ALA A 17 1.09 -28.34 13.94
C ALA A 17 0.24 -27.63 12.89
N GLY A 18 -0.12 -26.34 13.10
CA GLY A 18 -1.05 -25.61 12.23
C GLY A 18 -0.43 -24.64 11.25
N ASN A 19 0.83 -24.20 11.43
CA ASN A 19 1.36 -23.09 10.62
C ASN A 19 2.87 -23.10 10.46
N VAL A 20 3.34 -23.79 9.44
CA VAL A 20 4.77 -23.91 9.11
C VAL A 20 5.35 -22.60 8.57
N ALA A 21 4.53 -21.75 7.93
CA ALA A 21 4.98 -20.54 7.24
C ALA A 21 5.64 -19.50 8.16
N TYR A 22 5.20 -19.43 9.43
CA TYR A 22 5.68 -18.46 10.42
C TYR A 22 6.35 -19.11 11.63
N ALA A 23 6.92 -20.30 11.46
CA ALA A 23 7.56 -21.05 12.53
C ALA A 23 8.63 -20.23 13.29
N GLN A 24 9.32 -19.31 12.62
CA GLN A 24 10.30 -18.42 13.27
C GLN A 24 9.64 -17.37 14.18
N VAL A 25 8.49 -16.81 13.76
CA VAL A 25 7.74 -15.85 14.58
C VAL A 25 7.15 -16.54 15.79
N THR A 26 6.53 -17.72 15.60
CA THR A 26 6.02 -18.56 16.69
C THR A 26 7.14 -18.95 17.65
N ALA A 27 8.29 -19.34 17.12
CA ALA A 27 9.46 -19.65 17.95
C ALA A 27 9.91 -18.44 18.77
N ALA A 28 9.98 -17.25 18.16
CA ALA A 28 10.39 -16.03 18.86
C ALA A 28 9.43 -15.65 20.01
N GLN A 29 8.13 -15.96 19.89
CA GLN A 29 7.16 -15.80 20.97
C GLN A 29 7.34 -16.80 22.11
N LEU A 30 7.75 -18.04 21.78
CA LEU A 30 7.88 -19.12 22.74
C LEU A 30 9.23 -19.12 23.46
N ILE A 31 10.26 -18.44 22.96
CA ILE A 31 11.60 -18.42 23.56
C ILE A 31 11.57 -18.12 25.07
N PRO A 32 10.87 -17.10 25.58
CA PRO A 32 10.87 -16.83 27.02
C PRO A 32 10.23 -17.95 27.85
N GLN A 33 9.21 -18.59 27.31
CA GLN A 33 8.48 -19.66 27.98
C GLN A 33 9.28 -20.98 28.06
N TYR A 34 10.13 -21.23 27.05
CA TYR A 34 10.95 -22.43 26.95
C TYR A 34 12.45 -22.14 27.11
N ALA A 35 12.80 -21.07 27.83
CA ALA A 35 14.18 -20.63 28.00
C ALA A 35 15.08 -21.72 28.61
N ASP A 36 14.59 -22.48 29.60
CA ASP A 36 15.37 -23.54 30.24
C ASP A 36 15.66 -24.72 29.31
N VAL A 37 14.68 -25.08 28.45
CA VAL A 37 14.85 -26.12 27.44
C VAL A 37 15.88 -25.68 26.39
N LEU A 38 15.81 -24.44 25.97
CA LEU A 38 16.76 -23.87 25.00
C LEU A 38 18.16 -23.73 25.56
N ARG A 39 18.32 -23.33 26.84
CA ARG A 39 19.64 -23.29 27.51
C ARG A 39 20.27 -24.66 27.60
N ALA A 40 19.48 -25.70 27.88
CA ALA A 40 19.97 -27.06 27.94
C ALA A 40 20.38 -27.61 26.58
N ALA A 41 19.59 -27.30 25.52
CA ALA A 41 19.83 -27.79 24.18
C ALA A 41 20.90 -27.02 23.40
N ILE A 42 21.01 -25.70 23.65
CA ILE A 42 21.91 -24.79 22.92
C ILE A 42 22.60 -23.84 23.90
N PRO A 43 23.63 -24.33 24.65
CA PRO A 43 24.32 -23.53 25.67
C PRO A 43 25.11 -22.35 25.10
N GLU A 44 25.34 -22.29 23.80
CA GLU A 44 26.05 -21.20 23.10
C GLU A 44 25.17 -19.97 22.82
N LEU A 45 23.85 -19.99 23.18
CA LEU A 45 22.97 -18.85 22.96
C LEU A 45 23.29 -17.72 23.92
N GLU A 46 23.34 -16.50 23.38
CA GLU A 46 23.48 -15.29 24.19
C GLU A 46 22.24 -15.08 25.08
N GLU A 47 22.44 -14.58 26.29
CA GLU A 47 21.37 -14.38 27.28
C GLU A 47 20.27 -13.42 26.75
N ALA A 48 20.65 -12.43 25.95
CA ALA A 48 19.72 -11.49 25.32
C ALA A 48 18.66 -12.16 24.40
N VAL A 49 18.96 -13.36 23.86
CA VAL A 49 17.99 -14.11 23.03
C VAL A 49 16.80 -14.58 23.84
N PHE A 50 16.99 -14.87 25.14
CA PHE A 50 15.94 -15.40 26.02
C PHE A 50 14.92 -14.36 26.48
N GLU A 51 15.19 -13.07 26.29
CA GLU A 51 14.20 -12.01 26.52
C GLU A 51 13.02 -12.11 25.56
N GLY A 52 13.26 -12.71 24.37
CA GLY A 52 12.26 -12.87 23.33
C GLY A 52 11.81 -11.56 22.70
N ILE A 53 10.84 -11.64 21.81
CA ILE A 53 10.25 -10.47 21.18
C ILE A 53 8.80 -10.34 21.63
N ASN A 54 8.44 -9.20 22.18
CA ASN A 54 7.05 -8.92 22.53
C ASN A 54 6.27 -8.46 21.31
N PHE A 55 5.41 -9.33 20.81
CA PHE A 55 4.51 -9.04 19.69
C PHE A 55 3.15 -8.46 20.12
N ASN A 56 2.93 -8.28 21.43
CA ASN A 56 1.68 -7.73 21.92
C ASN A 56 1.65 -6.20 21.76
N PHE A 57 0.72 -5.72 20.96
CA PHE A 57 0.47 -4.31 20.74
C PHE A 57 -1.00 -4.00 21.04
N LEU A 58 -1.26 -3.17 22.05
CA LEU A 58 -2.61 -2.81 22.51
C LEU A 58 -3.51 -4.02 22.85
N GLY A 59 -2.93 -5.12 23.32
CA GLY A 59 -3.65 -6.35 23.63
C GLY A 59 -3.92 -7.24 22.41
N ILE A 60 -3.34 -6.92 21.26
CA ILE A 60 -3.44 -7.68 20.01
C ILE A 60 -2.09 -8.36 19.75
N ASP A 61 -2.08 -9.66 19.48
CA ASP A 61 -0.89 -10.37 19.06
C ASP A 61 -0.59 -10.08 17.58
N LEU A 62 0.45 -9.29 17.33
CA LEU A 62 0.91 -8.96 15.98
C LEU A 62 1.66 -10.10 15.28
N GLY A 63 2.16 -11.08 16.03
CA GLY A 63 2.82 -12.27 15.47
C GLY A 63 1.83 -13.29 14.93
N GLY A 64 0.60 -13.29 15.43
CA GLY A 64 -0.46 -14.19 15.00
C GLY A 64 -1.03 -13.87 13.62
N ILE A 65 -1.63 -14.88 12.99
CA ILE A 65 -2.37 -14.71 11.72
C ILE A 65 -3.82 -14.40 12.05
N PRO A 66 -4.37 -13.27 11.57
CA PRO A 66 -5.77 -12.94 11.79
C PRO A 66 -6.70 -13.99 11.17
N SER A 67 -7.70 -14.43 11.92
CA SER A 67 -8.72 -15.34 11.38
C SER A 67 -9.94 -14.55 10.91
N TRP A 68 -10.31 -14.71 9.64
CA TRP A 68 -11.54 -14.15 9.07
C TRP A 68 -12.79 -14.98 9.44
N LYS A 69 -12.57 -16.21 9.99
CA LYS A 69 -13.64 -17.14 10.40
C LYS A 69 -14.17 -16.77 11.78
N PHE A 70 -14.90 -15.65 11.87
CA PHE A 70 -15.46 -15.16 13.14
C PHE A 70 -16.42 -16.17 13.80
N TRP A 71 -17.05 -17.07 13.03
CA TRP A 71 -17.91 -18.15 13.56
C TRP A 71 -17.15 -19.30 14.21
N ALA A 72 -15.84 -19.39 13.98
CA ALA A 72 -14.97 -20.41 14.57
C ALA A 72 -14.16 -19.86 15.77
N TRP A 73 -14.39 -18.62 16.20
CA TRP A 73 -13.73 -18.07 17.36
C TRP A 73 -14.33 -18.64 18.64
N GLU A 74 -13.50 -19.14 19.53
CA GLU A 74 -13.92 -19.65 20.84
C GLU A 74 -14.55 -18.54 21.70
N ALA A 75 -14.06 -17.29 21.57
CA ALA A 75 -14.60 -16.13 22.23
C ALA A 75 -14.37 -14.84 21.38
N PHE A 76 -15.33 -13.93 21.46
CA PHE A 76 -15.20 -12.58 20.90
C PHE A 76 -14.38 -11.70 21.85
N THR A 77 -13.06 -11.94 21.87
CA THR A 77 -12.11 -11.13 22.65
C THR A 77 -11.60 -9.96 21.83
N TRP A 78 -11.16 -8.91 22.52
CA TRP A 78 -10.51 -7.77 21.84
C TRP A 78 -9.31 -8.20 20.99
N ALA A 79 -8.54 -9.18 21.45
CA ALA A 79 -7.40 -9.71 20.71
C ALA A 79 -7.81 -10.29 19.35
N ASN A 80 -8.87 -11.10 19.29
CA ASN A 80 -9.35 -11.72 18.04
C ASN A 80 -9.98 -10.69 17.10
N VAL A 81 -10.85 -9.83 17.64
CA VAL A 81 -11.53 -8.77 16.87
C VAL A 81 -10.49 -7.77 16.35
N GLY A 82 -9.58 -7.31 17.20
CA GLY A 82 -8.54 -6.35 16.83
C GLY A 82 -7.61 -6.91 15.76
N ALA A 83 -7.16 -8.16 15.90
CA ALA A 83 -6.34 -8.81 14.88
C ALA A 83 -7.05 -8.88 13.52
N ALA A 84 -8.34 -9.22 13.48
CA ALA A 84 -9.12 -9.27 12.24
C ALA A 84 -9.41 -7.88 11.65
N LEU A 85 -9.50 -6.85 12.48
CA LEU A 85 -9.70 -5.46 12.02
C LEU A 85 -8.46 -4.89 11.32
N ILE A 86 -7.24 -5.29 11.71
CA ILE A 86 -6.00 -4.76 11.13
C ILE A 86 -5.95 -4.93 9.60
N PRO A 87 -6.16 -6.12 9.00
CA PRO A 87 -6.22 -6.27 7.55
C PRO A 87 -7.32 -5.44 6.88
N LEU A 88 -8.49 -5.33 7.52
CA LEU A 88 -9.61 -4.54 7.01
C LEU A 88 -9.28 -3.05 6.96
N ILE A 89 -8.71 -2.51 8.04
CA ILE A 89 -8.27 -1.11 8.12
C ILE A 89 -7.12 -0.86 7.13
N SER A 90 -6.19 -1.81 6.99
CA SER A 90 -5.10 -1.73 6.02
C SER A 90 -5.63 -1.66 4.58
N ALA A 91 -6.53 -2.56 4.20
CA ALA A 91 -7.15 -2.54 2.87
C ALA A 91 -7.97 -1.25 2.64
N GLY A 92 -8.75 -0.82 3.65
CA GLY A 92 -9.49 0.43 3.59
C GLY A 92 -8.61 1.67 3.41
N SER A 93 -7.45 1.72 4.09
CA SER A 93 -6.49 2.81 3.91
C SER A 93 -5.88 2.83 2.51
N GLN A 94 -5.66 1.69 1.88
CA GLN A 94 -5.18 1.60 0.50
C GLN A 94 -6.21 2.14 -0.50
N VAL A 95 -7.51 1.84 -0.30
CA VAL A 95 -8.58 2.43 -1.12
C VAL A 95 -8.58 3.96 -0.97
N LEU A 96 -8.48 4.44 0.26
CA LEU A 96 -8.44 5.88 0.53
C LEU A 96 -7.21 6.55 -0.09
N GLN A 97 -6.04 5.95 0.05
CA GLN A 97 -4.79 6.42 -0.57
C GLN A 97 -4.94 6.53 -2.09
N MET A 98 -5.48 5.48 -2.72
CA MET A 98 -5.68 5.44 -4.17
C MET A 98 -6.69 6.50 -4.63
N TRP A 99 -7.77 6.69 -3.87
CA TRP A 99 -8.75 7.72 -4.14
C TRP A 99 -8.15 9.14 -4.06
N VAL A 100 -7.37 9.41 -3.00
CA VAL A 100 -6.64 10.68 -2.85
C VAL A 100 -5.65 10.87 -3.99
N SER A 101 -4.88 9.83 -4.32
CA SER A 101 -3.90 9.87 -5.41
C SER A 101 -4.57 10.16 -6.78
N GLN A 102 -5.75 9.59 -7.04
CA GLN A 102 -6.48 9.88 -8.29
C GLN A 102 -6.99 11.31 -8.37
N GLN A 103 -7.44 11.88 -7.26
CA GLN A 103 -7.84 13.30 -7.23
C GLN A 103 -6.66 14.26 -7.40
N THR A 104 -5.50 13.79 -7.02
CA THR A 104 -4.28 14.57 -6.98
C THR A 104 -3.50 14.48 -8.29
N ASN A 105 -3.44 13.29 -8.87
CA ASN A 105 -2.78 13.00 -10.14
C ASN A 105 -3.83 12.99 -11.27
N ASN A 106 -4.13 14.14 -11.84
CA ASN A 106 -4.82 14.17 -13.11
C ASN A 106 -3.90 13.53 -14.14
N SER A 107 -4.32 12.38 -14.70
CA SER A 107 -3.64 11.80 -15.86
C SER A 107 -3.76 12.78 -17.01
N VAL A 108 -2.68 13.50 -17.28
CA VAL A 108 -2.61 14.46 -18.37
C VAL A 108 -2.43 13.66 -19.64
N VAL A 109 -3.51 13.45 -20.38
CA VAL A 109 -3.41 13.05 -21.78
C VAL A 109 -3.48 14.32 -22.59
N THR A 110 -2.39 14.64 -23.28
CA THR A 110 -2.32 15.76 -24.20
C THR A 110 -2.78 15.30 -25.57
N ASP A 111 -3.64 16.10 -26.20
CA ASP A 111 -3.97 16.01 -27.62
C ASP A 111 -2.71 16.19 -28.48
N GLU A 112 -2.77 15.87 -29.80
CA GLU A 112 -1.69 16.10 -30.77
C GLU A 112 -1.17 17.56 -30.76
N LYS A 113 -1.97 18.49 -30.25
CA LYS A 113 -1.63 19.91 -30.08
C LYS A 113 -1.05 20.24 -28.71
N GLY A 114 -0.84 19.25 -27.84
CA GLY A 114 -0.29 19.47 -26.50
C GLY A 114 -1.28 20.05 -25.48
N ILE A 115 -2.58 20.12 -25.80
CA ILE A 115 -3.65 20.61 -24.92
C ILE A 115 -4.19 19.44 -24.10
N GLN A 116 -4.45 19.67 -22.82
CA GLN A 116 -5.05 18.66 -21.94
C GLN A 116 -6.49 18.36 -22.37
N ASP A 117 -6.73 17.15 -22.91
CA ASP A 117 -8.06 16.65 -23.19
C ASP A 117 -8.53 15.72 -22.07
N LYS A 118 -9.42 16.25 -21.22
CA LYS A 118 -9.99 15.50 -20.07
C LYS A 118 -10.86 14.33 -20.54
N GLU A 119 -11.53 14.46 -21.67
CA GLU A 119 -12.44 13.43 -22.16
C GLU A 119 -11.68 12.23 -22.72
N THR A 120 -10.60 12.46 -23.44
CA THR A 120 -9.68 11.42 -23.91
C THR A 120 -8.88 10.82 -22.76
N ALA A 121 -8.51 11.63 -21.73
CA ALA A 121 -7.86 11.16 -20.52
C ALA A 121 -8.74 10.15 -19.76
N GLU A 122 -10.04 10.42 -19.61
CA GLU A 122 -10.97 9.51 -18.93
C GLU A 122 -11.17 8.18 -19.68
N LYS A 123 -11.12 8.21 -21.00
CA LYS A 123 -11.27 7.03 -21.87
C LYS A 123 -9.94 6.30 -22.11
N SER A 124 -8.83 6.86 -21.68
CA SER A 124 -7.51 6.27 -21.92
C SER A 124 -7.35 4.91 -21.23
N GLN A 125 -6.63 4.00 -21.86
CA GLN A 125 -6.30 2.69 -21.31
C GLN A 125 -5.56 2.80 -19.96
N ALA A 126 -4.76 3.85 -19.78
CA ALA A 126 -4.07 4.14 -18.53
C ALA A 126 -5.05 4.42 -17.39
N ASN A 127 -6.13 5.16 -17.65
CA ASN A 127 -7.15 5.45 -16.63
C ASN A 127 -8.03 4.23 -16.31
N GLN A 128 -8.35 3.40 -17.32
CA GLN A 128 -9.05 2.13 -17.11
C GLN A 128 -8.19 1.16 -16.28
N THR A 129 -6.89 1.04 -16.58
CA THR A 129 -5.95 0.24 -15.81
C THR A 129 -5.83 0.75 -14.37
N SER A 130 -5.77 2.06 -14.19
CA SER A 130 -5.73 2.69 -12.87
C SER A 130 -6.99 2.39 -12.04
N LYS A 131 -8.19 2.48 -12.66
CA LYS A 131 -9.46 2.11 -12.01
C LYS A 131 -9.53 0.63 -11.66
N MET A 132 -9.04 -0.25 -12.53
CA MET A 132 -8.96 -1.69 -12.25
C MET A 132 -8.02 -1.97 -11.08
N MET A 133 -6.83 -1.36 -11.06
CA MET A 133 -5.88 -1.48 -9.96
C MET A 133 -6.45 -0.97 -8.63
N MET A 134 -7.27 0.08 -8.67
CA MET A 134 -7.90 0.66 -7.48
C MET A 134 -8.72 -0.36 -6.68
N TRP A 135 -9.35 -1.31 -7.34
CA TRP A 135 -10.15 -2.35 -6.68
C TRP A 135 -9.38 -3.65 -6.48
N THR A 136 -8.55 -4.03 -7.45
CA THR A 136 -7.83 -5.31 -7.41
C THR A 136 -6.77 -5.33 -6.31
N MET A 137 -6.01 -4.24 -6.14
CA MET A 137 -4.95 -4.16 -5.13
C MET A 137 -5.46 -4.27 -3.69
N PRO A 138 -6.47 -3.50 -3.24
CA PRO A 138 -7.00 -3.62 -1.88
C PRO A 138 -7.64 -4.98 -1.59
N ILE A 139 -8.34 -5.56 -2.58
CA ILE A 139 -8.94 -6.90 -2.42
C ILE A 139 -7.83 -7.95 -2.24
N MET A 140 -6.79 -7.89 -3.08
CA MET A 140 -5.66 -8.81 -2.98
C MET A 140 -4.90 -8.62 -1.67
N SER A 141 -4.68 -7.37 -1.25
CA SER A 141 -4.08 -7.04 0.04
C SER A 141 -4.90 -7.54 1.22
N LEU A 142 -6.24 -7.48 1.14
CA LEU A 142 -7.12 -8.03 2.16
C LEU A 142 -6.96 -9.55 2.28
N VAL A 143 -6.99 -10.27 1.16
CA VAL A 143 -6.79 -11.72 1.13
C VAL A 143 -5.43 -12.09 1.72
N ILE A 144 -4.36 -11.42 1.29
CA ILE A 144 -3.02 -11.66 1.82
C ILE A 144 -2.97 -11.30 3.30
N GLY A 145 -3.60 -10.21 3.74
CA GLY A 145 -3.63 -9.76 5.12
C GLY A 145 -4.20 -10.77 6.11
N PHE A 146 -5.10 -11.66 5.65
CA PHE A 146 -5.59 -12.81 6.42
C PHE A 146 -4.74 -14.08 6.29
N THR A 147 -3.67 -14.05 5.52
CA THR A 147 -2.74 -15.18 5.37
C THR A 147 -1.37 -14.90 5.98
N VAL A 148 -1.09 -13.66 6.31
CA VAL A 148 0.16 -13.20 6.93
C VAL A 148 -0.06 -12.76 8.37
N SER A 149 1.03 -12.53 9.11
CA SER A 149 0.94 -12.01 10.48
C SER A 149 0.28 -10.62 10.52
N ALA A 150 -0.48 -10.35 11.60
CA ALA A 150 -1.13 -9.07 11.82
C ALA A 150 -0.14 -7.88 11.79
N GLY A 151 1.09 -8.10 12.22
CA GLY A 151 2.17 -7.11 12.19
C GLY A 151 2.52 -6.66 10.77
N LEU A 152 2.51 -7.56 9.78
CA LEU A 152 2.78 -7.19 8.39
C LEU A 152 1.63 -6.33 7.82
N SER A 153 0.39 -6.67 8.14
CA SER A 153 -0.77 -5.86 7.75
C SER A 153 -0.75 -4.48 8.39
N LEU A 154 -0.32 -4.39 9.66
CA LEU A 154 -0.12 -3.12 10.36
C LEU A 154 0.99 -2.28 9.71
N TYR A 155 2.10 -2.91 9.32
CA TYR A 155 3.18 -2.25 8.58
C TYR A 155 2.67 -1.64 7.26
N TRP A 156 1.86 -2.38 6.49
CA TRP A 156 1.26 -1.86 5.26
C TRP A 156 0.30 -0.70 5.52
N PHE A 157 -0.48 -0.76 6.60
CA PHE A 157 -1.34 0.34 7.02
C PHE A 157 -0.53 1.61 7.30
N ILE A 158 0.51 1.51 8.12
CA ILE A 158 1.37 2.66 8.47
C ILE A 158 2.05 3.22 7.22
N GLY A 159 2.58 2.34 6.36
CA GLY A 159 3.18 2.73 5.08
C GLY A 159 2.19 3.46 4.17
N GLY A 160 0.94 2.98 4.09
CA GLY A 160 -0.13 3.63 3.33
C GLY A 160 -0.50 5.02 3.87
N VAL A 161 -0.62 5.16 5.18
CA VAL A 161 -0.87 6.46 5.83
C VAL A 161 0.28 7.43 5.58
N TYR A 162 1.52 6.98 5.74
CA TYR A 162 2.70 7.79 5.46
C TYR A 162 2.73 8.27 4.00
N SER A 163 2.48 7.37 3.06
CA SER A 163 2.42 7.69 1.62
C SER A 163 1.33 8.72 1.33
N MET A 164 0.12 8.53 1.87
CA MET A 164 -0.99 9.46 1.70
C MET A 164 -0.66 10.88 2.21
N VAL A 165 -0.03 10.97 3.38
CA VAL A 165 0.40 12.25 3.96
C VAL A 165 1.49 12.89 3.11
N SER A 166 2.48 12.12 2.68
CA SER A 166 3.56 12.58 1.79
C SER A 166 3.00 13.09 0.47
N ASP A 167 2.11 12.33 -0.17
CA ASP A 167 1.49 12.71 -1.45
C ASP A 167 0.69 14.02 -1.31
N PHE A 168 -0.04 14.17 -0.22
CA PHE A 168 -0.80 15.40 0.05
C PHE A 168 0.11 16.63 0.14
N PHE A 169 1.20 16.54 0.90
CA PHE A 169 2.14 17.65 1.04
C PHE A 169 2.92 17.94 -0.25
N MET A 170 3.40 16.89 -0.91
CA MET A 170 4.11 16.98 -2.19
C MET A 170 3.23 17.64 -3.24
N THR A 171 2.02 17.16 -3.41
CA THR A 171 1.08 17.71 -4.39
C THR A 171 0.74 19.16 -4.10
N LYS A 172 0.46 19.51 -2.84
CA LYS A 172 0.18 20.90 -2.47
C LYS A 172 1.36 21.83 -2.77
N HIS A 173 2.59 21.33 -2.60
CA HIS A 173 3.79 22.11 -2.87
C HIS A 173 4.06 22.27 -4.36
N TYR A 174 4.03 21.17 -5.12
CA TYR A 174 4.39 21.17 -6.53
C TYR A 174 3.27 21.64 -7.46
N ARG A 175 2.00 21.50 -7.07
CA ARG A 175 0.86 21.92 -7.89
C ARG A 175 0.94 23.41 -8.28
N LYS A 176 1.36 24.26 -7.37
CA LYS A 176 1.53 25.70 -7.69
C LYS A 176 2.56 25.96 -8.78
N ILE A 177 3.61 25.15 -8.83
CA ILE A 177 4.70 25.28 -9.81
C ILE A 177 4.20 24.77 -11.17
N TYR A 178 3.59 23.59 -11.21
CA TYR A 178 3.09 22.99 -12.44
C TYR A 178 1.89 23.75 -13.03
N ASP A 179 0.96 24.24 -12.21
CA ASP A 179 -0.16 25.06 -12.69
C ASP A 179 0.35 26.36 -13.34
N ALA A 180 1.44 26.95 -12.84
CA ALA A 180 2.05 28.13 -13.44
C ALA A 180 2.73 27.81 -14.81
N GLU A 181 3.46 26.70 -14.90
CA GLU A 181 4.08 26.25 -16.14
C GLU A 181 3.04 25.88 -17.20
N ASP A 182 1.97 25.18 -16.81
CA ASP A 182 0.89 24.79 -17.72
C ASP A 182 0.12 26.01 -18.25
N ALA A 183 -0.11 27.00 -17.36
CA ALA A 183 -0.72 28.26 -17.78
C ALA A 183 0.16 29.04 -18.78
N GLU A 184 1.47 28.99 -18.63
CA GLU A 184 2.41 29.60 -19.57
C GLU A 184 2.47 28.84 -20.90
N ARG A 185 2.50 27.52 -20.86
CA ARG A 185 2.43 26.66 -22.07
C ARG A 185 1.15 26.90 -22.84
N LEU A 186 0.00 26.95 -22.15
CA LEU A 186 -1.28 27.22 -22.78
C LEU A 186 -1.30 28.60 -23.47
N LYS A 187 -0.77 29.64 -22.83
CA LYS A 187 -0.65 30.98 -23.45
C LYS A 187 0.20 30.95 -24.71
N ARG A 188 1.33 30.25 -24.70
CA ARG A 188 2.20 30.09 -25.88
C ARG A 188 1.49 29.36 -27.03
N HIS A 189 0.73 28.30 -26.72
CA HIS A 189 -0.05 27.57 -27.70
C HIS A 189 -1.14 28.44 -28.34
N MET A 190 -1.93 29.14 -27.55
CA MET A 190 -2.96 30.06 -28.03
C MET A 190 -2.37 31.17 -28.91
N ALA A 191 -1.20 31.69 -28.58
CA ALA A 191 -0.51 32.71 -29.37
C ALA A 191 -0.01 32.14 -30.73
N GLN A 192 0.46 30.87 -30.74
CA GLN A 192 0.87 30.21 -31.96
C GLN A 192 -0.34 29.92 -32.91
N GLU A 193 -1.45 29.40 -32.32
CA GLU A 193 -2.68 29.17 -33.08
C GLU A 193 -3.25 30.47 -33.69
N ALA A 194 -3.23 31.57 -32.93
CA ALA A 194 -3.67 32.86 -33.47
C ALA A 194 -2.78 33.34 -34.63
N LEU A 195 -1.46 33.17 -34.52
CA LEU A 195 -0.50 33.48 -35.58
C LEU A 195 -0.69 32.58 -36.83
N GLU A 196 -0.99 31.31 -36.67
CA GLU A 196 -1.25 30.38 -37.78
C GLU A 196 -2.57 30.73 -38.46
N ALA A 197 -3.62 30.99 -37.69
CA ALA A 197 -4.91 31.43 -38.22
C ALA A 197 -4.80 32.76 -39.01
N GLU A 198 -3.99 33.70 -38.56
CA GLU A 198 -3.73 34.95 -39.26
C GLU A 198 -2.96 34.72 -40.56
N LYS A 199 -1.95 33.86 -40.56
CA LYS A 199 -1.22 33.46 -41.78
C LYS A 199 -2.11 32.76 -42.80
N GLU A 200 -3.02 31.92 -42.32
CA GLU A 200 -4.00 31.25 -43.23
C GLU A 200 -4.99 32.25 -43.83
N ARG A 201 -5.48 33.20 -43.06
CA ARG A 201 -6.32 34.30 -43.58
C ARG A 201 -5.61 35.09 -44.66
N ILE A 202 -4.37 35.52 -44.43
CA ILE A 202 -3.56 36.26 -45.40
C ILE A 202 -3.32 35.43 -46.69
N ARG A 203 -3.08 34.10 -46.53
CA ARG A 203 -2.93 33.19 -47.69
C ARG A 203 -4.24 33.04 -48.49
N ALA A 204 -5.39 32.93 -47.80
CA ALA A 204 -6.69 32.84 -48.40
C ALA A 204 -7.05 34.12 -49.18
N GLU A 205 -6.81 35.30 -48.62
CA GLU A 205 -6.98 36.60 -49.24
C GLU A 205 -6.11 36.75 -50.50
N LYS A 206 -4.86 36.35 -50.44
CA LYS A 206 -3.95 36.36 -51.61
C LYS A 206 -4.39 35.40 -52.72
N ARG A 207 -5.02 34.24 -52.37
CA ARG A 207 -5.57 33.31 -53.37
C ARG A 207 -6.87 33.81 -53.99
N ALA A 208 -7.65 34.61 -53.28
CA ALA A 208 -8.89 35.19 -53.79
C ALA A 208 -8.65 36.44 -54.66
N ALA A 209 -7.49 37.08 -54.53
CA ALA A 209 -7.10 38.27 -55.27
C ALA A 209 -6.36 37.96 -56.61
N ASN A 210 -5.98 36.71 -56.86
CA ASN A 210 -5.38 36.20 -58.10
C ASN A 210 -6.37 35.39 -58.93
#